data_04e03d1a6e40a67b3178a640916e139d
#
_entry.id   04e03d1a6e40a67b3178a640916e139d
#
_cell.length_a   1.000
_cell.length_b   1.000
_cell.length_c   1.000
_cell.angle_alpha   90.00
_cell.angle_beta   90.00
_cell.angle_gamma   90.00
#
_symmetry.space_group_name_H-M   'P 1'
#
loop_
_entity.id
_entity.type
_entity.pdbx_description
1 polymer ?
#
loop_
_entity_poly.entity_id
_entity_poly.type
_entity_poly.pdbx_seq_one_letter_code
_entity_poly.pdbx_strand_id
1 'polypeptide(L)'
;MGLYPETEPYDHGMLDVGDGNHLYWETCGNPRGKPALVLHGGPGSGCGPYYRRLFDPARYRIVLLDQRGCGRSTPHAAEYGTDMSVNTTDHVMADLELLRRALGIGRWLVWGVSWGSVLGLRYAQTYPGVVSELVLTGVATGSDAEVALLTRGLGRVFPDAFAQFLAGLPEDDREGNLAAAYNRLLESPDPEVRERAARAWTDWETAMASAPPRSAERYEDPVFRMGFARTVTHYFGNDHFMDTDAVLRDAHLLAGIPGSLIQGSVDLGNLTGVVWRLHHAWPVSELTVVDEVGHSIGPDAMVDALVAATDRYADR
;
A
#
# COMPACT_ATOMS: atom_id res chain seq x y z
N MET A 1 -0.16 -23.91 5.99
CA MET A 1 0.43 -23.18 7.14
C MET A 1 -0.61 -22.17 7.55
N GLY A 2 -0.67 -21.70 8.76
CA GLY A 2 -1.60 -20.63 9.15
C GLY A 2 -0.82 -19.41 9.61
N LEU A 3 -1.55 -18.37 10.04
CA LEU A 3 -0.95 -17.21 10.69
C LEU A 3 -0.18 -17.62 11.96
N TYR A 4 0.94 -16.97 12.20
CA TYR A 4 1.65 -17.07 13.48
C TYR A 4 0.80 -16.53 14.63
N PRO A 5 1.11 -16.87 15.89
CA PRO A 5 0.42 -16.33 17.07
C PRO A 5 0.49 -14.79 17.10
N GLU A 6 -0.46 -14.18 17.80
CA GLU A 6 -0.43 -12.75 18.08
C GLU A 6 0.84 -12.39 18.87
N THR A 7 1.44 -11.28 18.52
CA THR A 7 2.68 -10.79 19.11
C THR A 7 2.55 -9.29 19.36
N GLU A 8 2.79 -8.87 20.60
CA GLU A 8 2.79 -7.46 20.96
C GLU A 8 4.13 -6.81 20.62
N PRO A 9 4.14 -5.49 20.31
CA PRO A 9 5.36 -4.74 20.15
C PRO A 9 6.17 -4.71 21.44
N TYR A 10 7.47 -4.94 21.36
CA TYR A 10 8.38 -4.73 22.46
C TYR A 10 8.97 -3.30 22.49
N ASP A 11 8.84 -2.57 21.39
CA ASP A 11 9.27 -1.18 21.26
C ASP A 11 8.43 -0.45 20.21
N HIS A 12 8.18 0.84 20.43
CA HIS A 12 7.42 1.69 19.51
C HIS A 12 7.71 3.17 19.79
N GLY A 13 7.40 4.03 18.84
CA GLY A 13 7.59 5.47 19.02
C GLY A 13 7.11 6.30 17.86
N MET A 14 7.39 7.59 17.97
CA MET A 14 7.17 8.59 16.93
C MET A 14 8.54 9.07 16.44
N LEU A 15 8.79 8.95 15.14
CA LEU A 15 10.02 9.41 14.50
C LEU A 15 9.74 10.74 13.80
N ASP A 16 10.46 11.79 14.17
CA ASP A 16 10.46 13.05 13.42
C ASP A 16 11.16 12.84 12.08
N VAL A 17 10.42 13.09 10.99
CA VAL A 17 10.89 12.90 9.61
C VAL A 17 10.98 14.23 8.85
N GLY A 18 10.91 15.36 9.58
CA GLY A 18 10.92 16.68 9.00
C GLY A 18 9.54 17.15 8.50
N ASP A 19 9.49 18.39 8.02
CA ASP A 19 8.28 19.03 7.49
C ASP A 19 7.09 19.02 8.48
N GLY A 20 7.36 18.93 9.78
CA GLY A 20 6.34 18.81 10.82
C GLY A 20 5.68 17.43 10.90
N ASN A 21 6.21 16.42 10.21
CA ASN A 21 5.68 15.06 10.22
C ASN A 21 6.40 14.15 11.20
N HIS A 22 5.62 13.31 11.90
CA HIS A 22 6.11 12.30 12.83
C HIS A 22 5.48 10.97 12.47
N LEU A 23 6.30 9.97 12.15
CA LEU A 23 5.83 8.63 11.81
C LEU A 23 5.73 7.75 13.05
N TYR A 24 4.58 7.13 13.23
CA TYR A 24 4.47 6.02 14.16
C TYR A 24 5.17 4.78 13.61
N TRP A 25 5.98 4.16 14.46
CA TRP A 25 6.61 2.88 14.18
C TRP A 25 6.52 1.96 15.39
N GLU A 26 6.58 0.66 15.13
CA GLU A 26 6.65 -0.37 16.17
C GLU A 26 7.53 -1.53 15.71
N THR A 27 8.13 -2.21 16.69
CA THR A 27 8.90 -3.44 16.47
C THR A 27 8.39 -4.57 17.34
N CYS A 28 8.24 -5.76 16.75
CA CYS A 28 7.79 -6.97 17.46
C CYS A 28 8.61 -8.19 17.05
N GLY A 29 8.37 -9.33 17.70
CA GLY A 29 9.10 -10.56 17.49
C GLY A 29 10.47 -10.59 18.17
N ASN A 30 11.49 -11.13 17.50
CA ASN A 30 12.82 -11.32 18.04
C ASN A 30 13.71 -10.07 17.82
N PRO A 31 14.13 -9.34 18.88
CA PRO A 31 15.00 -8.15 18.71
C PRO A 31 16.33 -8.42 18.01
N ARG A 32 16.79 -9.68 17.99
CA ARG A 32 18.03 -10.13 17.32
C ARG A 32 17.75 -10.92 16.04
N GLY A 33 16.49 -11.03 15.66
CA GLY A 33 16.05 -11.72 14.44
C GLY A 33 16.37 -10.93 13.17
N LYS A 34 16.11 -11.56 12.03
CA LYS A 34 16.23 -10.93 10.72
C LYS A 34 15.30 -9.71 10.63
N PRO A 35 15.80 -8.52 10.29
CA PRO A 35 14.93 -7.37 10.13
C PRO A 35 13.98 -7.52 8.93
N ALA A 36 12.71 -7.24 9.16
CA ALA A 36 11.68 -7.19 8.12
C ALA A 36 10.85 -5.91 8.27
N LEU A 37 10.72 -5.16 7.18
CA LEU A 37 9.88 -3.96 7.08
C LEU A 37 8.54 -4.33 6.47
N VAL A 38 7.44 -3.87 7.05
CA VAL A 38 6.07 -4.02 6.52
C VAL A 38 5.58 -2.70 5.95
N LEU A 39 5.23 -2.70 4.66
CA LEU A 39 4.65 -1.57 3.95
C LEU A 39 3.18 -1.84 3.65
N HIS A 40 2.31 -1.07 4.32
CA HIS A 40 0.85 -1.18 4.12
C HIS A 40 0.40 -0.59 2.78
N GLY A 41 -0.81 -0.96 2.37
CA GLY A 41 -1.45 -0.51 1.14
C GLY A 41 -2.21 0.82 1.28
N GLY A 42 -3.07 1.06 0.37
CA GLY A 42 -3.87 2.27 0.17
C GLY A 42 -3.44 2.99 -1.12
N PRO A 43 -2.65 4.09 -1.04
CA PRO A 43 -1.95 4.66 0.13
C PRO A 43 -2.90 5.13 1.25
N GLY A 44 -2.42 5.13 2.49
CA GLY A 44 -3.19 5.67 3.62
C GLY A 44 -3.92 4.66 4.51
N SER A 45 -3.72 3.33 4.31
CA SER A 45 -4.40 2.30 5.12
C SER A 45 -3.90 2.18 6.56
N GLY A 46 -2.64 2.54 6.84
CA GLY A 46 -2.00 2.25 8.12
C GLY A 46 -1.70 0.76 8.34
N CYS A 47 -0.89 0.45 9.35
CA CYS A 47 -0.54 -0.90 9.74
C CYS A 47 -1.37 -1.38 10.94
N GLY A 48 -1.88 -2.61 10.86
CA GLY A 48 -2.57 -3.28 11.96
C GLY A 48 -1.82 -4.52 12.48
N PRO A 49 -2.24 -5.07 13.64
CA PRO A 49 -1.59 -6.22 14.25
C PRO A 49 -1.63 -7.50 13.39
N TYR A 50 -2.54 -7.59 12.44
CA TYR A 50 -2.63 -8.71 11.50
C TYR A 50 -1.32 -8.95 10.75
N TYR A 51 -0.63 -7.90 10.32
CA TYR A 51 0.62 -8.02 9.57
C TYR A 51 1.76 -8.67 10.36
N ARG A 52 1.78 -8.52 11.69
CA ARG A 52 2.78 -9.15 12.58
C ARG A 52 2.75 -10.67 12.47
N ARG A 53 1.56 -11.23 12.21
CA ARG A 53 1.29 -12.68 12.17
C ARG A 53 1.70 -13.36 10.86
N LEU A 54 2.19 -12.60 9.88
CA LEU A 54 2.71 -13.12 8.61
C LEU A 54 4.20 -13.53 8.70
N PHE A 55 4.82 -13.37 9.87
CA PHE A 55 6.24 -13.65 10.11
C PHE A 55 6.41 -14.51 11.35
N ASP A 56 7.40 -15.42 11.31
CA ASP A 56 7.81 -16.17 12.51
C ASP A 56 8.41 -15.22 13.56
N PRO A 57 7.73 -14.98 14.70
CA PRO A 57 8.22 -14.02 15.70
C PRO A 57 9.50 -14.49 16.41
N ALA A 58 9.88 -15.76 16.30
CA ALA A 58 11.15 -16.26 16.85
C ALA A 58 12.35 -15.91 15.94
N ARG A 59 12.11 -15.73 14.65
CA ARG A 59 13.16 -15.55 13.62
C ARG A 59 13.29 -14.12 13.14
N TYR A 60 12.20 -13.33 13.16
CA TYR A 60 12.15 -11.99 12.63
C TYR A 60 12.11 -10.89 13.69
N ARG A 61 12.82 -9.80 13.43
CA ARG A 61 12.60 -8.47 13.99
C ARG A 61 11.65 -7.74 13.03
N ILE A 62 10.37 -7.71 13.35
CA ILE A 62 9.33 -7.21 12.47
C ILE A 62 9.13 -5.72 12.76
N VAL A 63 9.30 -4.87 11.75
CA VAL A 63 9.11 -3.41 11.82
C VAL A 63 7.87 -3.03 11.04
N LEU A 64 6.91 -2.40 11.72
CA LEU A 64 5.74 -1.80 11.12
C LEU A 64 5.81 -0.28 11.27
N LEU A 65 5.25 0.45 10.29
CA LEU A 65 5.08 1.90 10.39
C LEU A 65 3.75 2.29 9.79
N ASP A 66 3.21 3.40 10.25
CA ASP A 66 2.13 4.11 9.57
C ASP A 66 2.77 5.21 8.71
N GLN A 67 2.56 5.20 7.39
CA GLN A 67 3.13 6.18 6.47
C GLN A 67 2.59 7.59 6.78
N ARG A 68 3.19 8.64 6.18
CA ARG A 68 2.73 10.03 6.38
C ARG A 68 1.22 10.15 6.20
N GLY A 69 0.58 10.89 7.08
CA GLY A 69 -0.84 11.26 6.98
C GLY A 69 -1.84 10.18 7.37
N CYS A 70 -1.42 9.01 7.85
CA CYS A 70 -2.35 7.93 8.17
C CYS A 70 -2.07 7.23 9.49
N GLY A 71 -3.05 6.47 9.96
CA GLY A 71 -2.95 5.66 11.17
C GLY A 71 -2.66 6.50 12.40
N ARG A 72 -1.54 6.20 13.04
CA ARG A 72 -1.05 6.87 14.24
C ARG A 72 0.00 7.96 13.95
N SER A 73 0.42 8.10 12.69
CA SER A 73 1.33 9.17 12.26
C SER A 73 0.65 10.53 12.24
N THR A 74 1.42 11.59 12.50
CA THR A 74 0.91 12.96 12.60
C THR A 74 1.71 13.95 11.75
N PRO A 75 1.05 15.01 11.20
CA PRO A 75 -0.40 15.26 11.23
C PRO A 75 -1.16 14.22 10.40
N HIS A 76 -2.44 13.98 10.73
CA HIS A 76 -3.26 13.01 10.02
C HIS A 76 -3.94 13.67 8.80
N ALA A 77 -4.03 12.96 7.66
CA ALA A 77 -4.63 13.48 6.43
C ALA A 77 -6.14 13.80 6.55
N ALA A 78 -6.83 13.29 7.57
CA ALA A 78 -8.20 13.69 7.87
C ALA A 78 -8.32 15.13 8.39
N GLU A 79 -7.25 15.71 8.90
CA GLU A 79 -7.22 17.08 9.38
C GLU A 79 -7.09 18.03 8.18
N TYR A 80 -8.05 18.93 7.99
CA TYR A 80 -8.10 19.82 6.83
C TYR A 80 -6.83 20.68 6.64
N GLY A 81 -6.20 21.08 7.73
CA GLY A 81 -4.97 21.90 7.69
C GLY A 81 -3.68 21.13 7.39
N THR A 82 -3.72 19.80 7.25
CA THR A 82 -2.54 18.98 6.95
C THR A 82 -2.00 19.31 5.56
N ASP A 83 -0.73 19.67 5.50
CA ASP A 83 -0.03 19.92 4.23
C ASP A 83 0.27 18.59 3.52
N MET A 84 -0.46 18.32 2.44
CA MET A 84 -0.26 17.13 1.63
C MET A 84 0.89 17.28 0.63
N SER A 85 1.41 18.48 0.38
CA SER A 85 2.50 18.68 -0.60
C SER A 85 3.81 18.00 -0.19
N VAL A 86 3.98 17.75 1.10
CA VAL A 86 5.13 17.03 1.69
C VAL A 86 4.83 15.53 1.90
N ASN A 87 3.75 15.00 1.33
CA ASN A 87 3.40 13.59 1.35
C ASN A 87 3.47 13.03 -0.08
N THR A 88 4.67 12.70 -0.53
CA THR A 88 4.96 12.14 -1.85
C THR A 88 5.77 10.86 -1.73
N THR A 89 5.89 10.11 -2.82
CA THR A 89 6.69 8.86 -2.85
C THR A 89 8.13 9.09 -2.40
N ASP A 90 8.77 10.18 -2.82
CA ASP A 90 10.14 10.49 -2.42
C ASP A 90 10.26 10.80 -0.93
N HIS A 91 9.31 11.54 -0.35
CA HIS A 91 9.27 11.78 1.10
C HIS A 91 9.14 10.48 1.87
N VAL A 92 8.20 9.61 1.47
CA VAL A 92 8.01 8.31 2.15
C VAL A 92 9.25 7.42 2.02
N MET A 93 9.90 7.38 0.86
CA MET A 93 11.17 6.62 0.70
C MET A 93 12.28 7.17 1.61
N ALA A 94 12.40 8.49 1.73
CA ALA A 94 13.35 9.13 2.65
C ALA A 94 13.04 8.79 4.12
N ASP A 95 11.76 8.77 4.48
CA ASP A 95 11.30 8.38 5.82
C ASP A 95 11.70 6.94 6.18
N LEU A 96 11.56 6.00 5.22
CA LEU A 96 12.00 4.61 5.42
C LEU A 96 13.51 4.53 5.73
N GLU A 97 14.34 5.33 5.05
CA GLU A 97 15.78 5.41 5.33
C GLU A 97 16.09 6.04 6.70
N LEU A 98 15.33 7.05 7.11
CA LEU A 98 15.45 7.62 8.45
C LEU A 98 15.10 6.58 9.52
N LEU A 99 13.98 5.87 9.34
CA LEU A 99 13.55 4.81 10.27
C LEU A 99 14.58 3.67 10.33
N ARG A 100 15.07 3.19 9.18
CA ARG A 100 16.07 2.14 9.12
C ARG A 100 17.31 2.51 9.92
N ARG A 101 17.81 3.72 9.73
CA ARG A 101 19.01 4.23 10.44
C ARG A 101 18.74 4.44 11.93
N ALA A 102 17.59 4.98 12.30
CA ALA A 102 17.21 5.19 13.70
C ALA A 102 17.14 3.85 14.47
N LEU A 103 16.69 2.78 13.81
CA LEU A 103 16.62 1.43 14.38
C LEU A 103 17.93 0.63 14.29
N GLY A 104 19.02 1.22 13.73
CA GLY A 104 20.31 0.57 13.58
C GLY A 104 20.29 -0.64 12.62
N ILE A 105 19.37 -0.65 11.64
CA ILE A 105 19.21 -1.76 10.69
C ILE A 105 20.12 -1.53 9.47
N GLY A 106 21.00 -2.47 9.17
CA GLY A 106 21.85 -2.43 7.98
C GLY A 106 21.10 -2.75 6.70
N ARG A 107 20.38 -3.87 6.69
CA ARG A 107 19.52 -4.36 5.59
C ARG A 107 18.28 -5.00 6.18
N TRP A 108 17.19 -5.00 5.43
CA TRP A 108 15.94 -5.66 5.80
C TRP A 108 15.25 -6.35 4.62
N LEU A 109 14.50 -7.38 4.92
CA LEU A 109 13.47 -7.87 4.01
C LEU A 109 12.37 -6.80 3.94
N VAL A 110 11.87 -6.51 2.76
CA VAL A 110 10.71 -5.60 2.58
C VAL A 110 9.49 -6.42 2.16
N TRP A 111 8.45 -6.35 2.97
CA TRP A 111 7.15 -6.93 2.69
C TRP A 111 6.17 -5.82 2.33
N GLY A 112 5.46 -5.94 1.21
CA GLY A 112 4.53 -4.90 0.74
C GLY A 112 3.24 -5.46 0.15
N VAL A 113 2.12 -4.78 0.43
CA VAL A 113 0.80 -5.12 -0.13
C VAL A 113 0.21 -3.94 -0.88
N SER A 114 -0.33 -4.17 -2.09
CA SER A 114 -1.00 -3.14 -2.88
C SER A 114 -0.08 -1.94 -3.12
N TRP A 115 -0.46 -0.72 -2.74
CA TRP A 115 0.44 0.44 -2.73
C TRP A 115 1.80 0.15 -2.06
N GLY A 116 1.81 -0.62 -0.97
CA GLY A 116 3.06 -1.04 -0.32
C GLY A 116 3.98 -1.86 -1.22
N SER A 117 3.45 -2.54 -2.25
CA SER A 117 4.27 -3.22 -3.26
C SER A 117 4.93 -2.23 -4.22
N VAL A 118 4.21 -1.18 -4.65
CA VAL A 118 4.78 -0.09 -5.46
C VAL A 118 5.92 0.59 -4.71
N LEU A 119 5.65 0.98 -3.46
CA LEU A 119 6.63 1.64 -2.60
C LEU A 119 7.85 0.74 -2.35
N GLY A 120 7.65 -0.55 -2.05
CA GLY A 120 8.71 -1.53 -1.84
C GLY A 120 9.60 -1.73 -3.08
N LEU A 121 8.99 -1.79 -4.27
CA LEU A 121 9.71 -1.88 -5.54
C LEU A 121 10.55 -0.64 -5.80
N ARG A 122 9.96 0.55 -5.69
CA ARG A 122 10.70 1.81 -5.87
C ARG A 122 11.80 1.99 -4.84
N TYR A 123 11.54 1.64 -3.58
CA TYR A 123 12.54 1.68 -2.52
C TYR A 123 13.72 0.75 -2.82
N ALA A 124 13.45 -0.49 -3.24
CA ALA A 124 14.50 -1.44 -3.60
C ALA A 124 15.30 -1.03 -4.85
N GLN A 125 14.65 -0.40 -5.84
CA GLN A 125 15.30 0.16 -7.02
C GLN A 125 16.19 1.36 -6.69
N THR A 126 15.77 2.19 -5.73
CA THR A 126 16.51 3.39 -5.30
C THR A 126 17.64 3.04 -4.32
N TYR A 127 17.41 2.11 -3.41
CA TYR A 127 18.35 1.72 -2.35
C TYR A 127 18.65 0.21 -2.35
N PRO A 128 19.15 -0.38 -3.46
CA PRO A 128 19.30 -1.84 -3.57
C PRO A 128 20.23 -2.45 -2.53
N GLY A 129 21.19 -1.67 -2.00
CA GLY A 129 22.14 -2.12 -0.99
C GLY A 129 21.54 -2.40 0.39
N VAL A 130 20.34 -1.90 0.69
CA VAL A 130 19.71 -2.02 2.01
C VAL A 130 18.49 -2.96 2.03
N VAL A 131 18.10 -3.51 0.88
CA VAL A 131 17.03 -4.50 0.76
C VAL A 131 17.65 -5.87 0.57
N SER A 132 17.32 -6.81 1.46
CA SER A 132 17.83 -8.19 1.36
C SER A 132 16.94 -9.05 0.44
N GLU A 133 15.64 -8.98 0.60
CA GLU A 133 14.64 -9.64 -0.24
C GLU A 133 13.36 -8.80 -0.32
N LEU A 134 12.52 -9.10 -1.31
CA LEU A 134 11.16 -8.55 -1.44
C LEU A 134 10.11 -9.66 -1.35
N VAL A 135 9.07 -9.45 -0.55
CA VAL A 135 7.85 -10.29 -0.52
C VAL A 135 6.66 -9.36 -0.79
N LEU A 136 6.06 -9.50 -1.95
CA LEU A 136 5.03 -8.57 -2.43
C LEU A 136 3.73 -9.29 -2.77
N THR A 137 2.60 -8.70 -2.40
CA THR A 137 1.27 -9.24 -2.68
C THR A 137 0.29 -8.18 -3.12
N GLY A 138 -0.76 -8.57 -3.88
CA GLY A 138 -1.63 -7.60 -4.53
C GLY A 138 -0.79 -6.60 -5.32
N VAL A 139 0.12 -7.13 -6.14
CA VAL A 139 1.24 -6.39 -6.71
C VAL A 139 0.78 -5.38 -7.74
N ALA A 140 1.18 -4.13 -7.55
CA ALA A 140 0.97 -3.02 -8.47
C ALA A 140 2.32 -2.41 -8.88
N THR A 141 2.32 -1.63 -9.95
CA THR A 141 3.50 -0.89 -10.43
C THR A 141 3.32 0.63 -10.35
N GLY A 142 2.11 1.10 -10.01
CA GLY A 142 1.79 2.52 -9.92
C GLY A 142 1.71 3.21 -11.28
N SER A 143 1.39 2.47 -12.35
CA SER A 143 1.29 3.02 -13.70
C SER A 143 -0.05 3.77 -13.91
N ASP A 144 -0.05 4.71 -14.86
CA ASP A 144 -1.27 5.44 -15.28
C ASP A 144 -2.36 4.48 -15.76
N ALA A 145 -1.98 3.38 -16.40
CA ALA A 145 -2.91 2.35 -16.86
C ALA A 145 -3.63 1.66 -15.69
N GLU A 146 -2.95 1.43 -14.56
CA GLU A 146 -3.56 0.88 -13.35
C GLU A 146 -4.50 1.89 -12.70
N VAL A 147 -4.12 3.16 -12.61
CA VAL A 147 -5.02 4.23 -12.13
C VAL A 147 -6.25 4.37 -13.03
N ALA A 148 -6.07 4.36 -14.35
CA ALA A 148 -7.17 4.42 -15.30
C ALA A 148 -8.11 3.20 -15.19
N LEU A 149 -7.56 2.01 -14.94
CA LEU A 149 -8.35 0.80 -14.67
C LEU A 149 -9.21 0.99 -13.40
N LEU A 150 -8.58 1.36 -12.30
CA LEU A 150 -9.24 1.52 -11.00
C LEU A 150 -10.28 2.63 -10.99
N THR A 151 -10.00 3.77 -11.62
CA THR A 151 -10.89 4.92 -11.56
C THR A 151 -11.94 4.95 -12.65
N ARG A 152 -11.78 4.19 -13.75
CA ARG A 152 -12.70 4.21 -14.89
C ARG A 152 -12.97 2.83 -15.49
N GLY A 153 -11.92 2.02 -15.71
CA GLY A 153 -12.02 0.74 -16.42
C GLY A 153 -12.97 -0.25 -15.76
N LEU A 154 -12.93 -0.34 -14.43
CA LEU A 154 -13.79 -1.22 -13.64
C LEU A 154 -15.25 -0.78 -13.62
N GLY A 155 -15.58 0.40 -14.11
CA GLY A 155 -16.98 0.82 -14.31
C GLY A 155 -17.75 -0.09 -15.27
N ARG A 156 -17.06 -0.84 -16.14
CA ARG A 156 -17.69 -1.88 -16.98
C ARG A 156 -18.07 -3.14 -16.21
N VAL A 157 -17.43 -3.38 -15.08
CA VAL A 157 -17.70 -4.52 -14.20
C VAL A 157 -18.75 -4.14 -13.14
N PHE A 158 -18.70 -2.90 -12.64
CA PHE A 158 -19.56 -2.37 -11.57
C PHE A 158 -20.33 -1.12 -12.04
N PRO A 159 -21.24 -1.21 -13.03
CA PRO A 159 -21.84 -0.03 -13.68
C PRO A 159 -22.68 0.85 -12.74
N ASP A 160 -23.42 0.27 -11.81
CA ASP A 160 -24.26 1.03 -10.87
C ASP A 160 -23.40 1.81 -9.86
N ALA A 161 -22.37 1.16 -9.29
CA ALA A 161 -21.43 1.82 -8.38
C ALA A 161 -20.63 2.91 -9.10
N PHE A 162 -20.27 2.68 -10.36
CA PHE A 162 -19.55 3.67 -11.16
C PHE A 162 -20.43 4.88 -11.49
N ALA A 163 -21.71 4.68 -11.79
CA ALA A 163 -22.64 5.78 -12.01
C ALA A 163 -22.77 6.67 -10.75
N GLN A 164 -22.83 6.05 -9.57
CA GLN A 164 -22.85 6.78 -8.29
C GLN A 164 -21.50 7.51 -8.04
N PHE A 165 -20.39 6.86 -8.33
CA PHE A 165 -19.05 7.46 -8.25
C PHE A 165 -18.96 8.70 -9.14
N LEU A 166 -19.37 8.63 -10.41
CA LEU A 166 -19.41 9.79 -11.31
C LEU A 166 -20.36 10.87 -10.83
N ALA A 167 -21.51 10.50 -10.25
CA ALA A 167 -22.48 11.47 -9.72
C ALA A 167 -21.95 12.28 -8.53
N GLY A 168 -20.94 11.78 -7.84
CA GLY A 168 -20.21 12.51 -6.78
C GLY A 168 -19.39 13.69 -7.28
N LEU A 169 -19.15 13.79 -8.60
CA LEU A 169 -18.38 14.85 -9.24
C LEU A 169 -19.27 15.87 -9.97
N PRO A 170 -18.88 17.14 -10.05
CA PRO A 170 -19.44 18.10 -11.01
C PRO A 170 -19.40 17.53 -12.44
N GLU A 171 -20.36 17.88 -13.27
CA GLU A 171 -20.51 17.33 -14.61
C GLU A 171 -19.26 17.56 -15.47
N ASP A 172 -18.70 18.74 -15.39
CA ASP A 172 -17.50 19.13 -16.14
C ASP A 172 -16.23 18.35 -15.75
N ASP A 173 -16.23 17.75 -14.54
CA ASP A 173 -15.08 17.00 -14.01
C ASP A 173 -15.14 15.49 -14.30
N ARG A 174 -16.23 14.99 -14.90
CA ARG A 174 -16.47 13.55 -15.11
C ARG A 174 -15.66 12.93 -16.25
N GLU A 175 -15.14 13.72 -17.16
CA GLU A 175 -14.39 13.23 -18.34
C GLU A 175 -12.88 13.13 -18.13
N GLY A 176 -12.31 13.87 -17.19
CA GLY A 176 -10.86 13.96 -16.97
C GLY A 176 -10.29 12.90 -16.02
N ASN A 177 -9.21 13.28 -15.34
CA ASN A 177 -8.61 12.48 -14.25
C ASN A 177 -9.55 12.54 -13.03
N LEU A 178 -10.28 11.44 -12.79
CA LEU A 178 -11.28 11.36 -11.73
C LEU A 178 -10.65 11.44 -10.34
N ALA A 179 -9.44 10.90 -10.15
CA ALA A 179 -8.74 10.99 -8.88
C ALA A 179 -8.35 12.43 -8.55
N ALA A 180 -7.83 13.17 -9.53
CA ALA A 180 -7.53 14.59 -9.37
C ALA A 180 -8.79 15.43 -9.11
N ALA A 181 -9.93 15.09 -9.75
CA ALA A 181 -11.20 15.73 -9.52
C ALA A 181 -11.69 15.53 -8.08
N TYR A 182 -11.66 14.30 -7.59
CA TYR A 182 -11.99 13.99 -6.20
C TYR A 182 -11.03 14.65 -5.21
N ASN A 183 -9.73 14.68 -5.51
CA ASN A 183 -8.75 15.37 -4.67
C ASN A 183 -9.08 16.85 -4.50
N ARG A 184 -9.49 17.56 -5.57
CA ARG A 184 -9.94 18.95 -5.46
C ARG A 184 -11.16 19.11 -4.52
N LEU A 185 -12.13 18.18 -4.56
CA LEU A 185 -13.27 18.21 -3.65
C LEU A 185 -12.87 17.95 -2.19
N LEU A 186 -11.91 17.06 -1.97
CA LEU A 186 -11.36 16.74 -0.64
C LEU A 186 -10.51 17.87 -0.05
N GLU A 187 -10.03 18.79 -0.88
CA GLU A 187 -9.35 20.02 -0.45
C GLU A 187 -10.30 21.23 -0.35
N SER A 188 -11.60 21.04 -0.52
CA SER A 188 -12.62 22.11 -0.38
C SER A 188 -12.59 22.71 1.03
N PRO A 189 -12.77 24.03 1.20
CA PRO A 189 -12.99 24.63 2.53
C PRO A 189 -14.31 24.19 3.18
N ASP A 190 -15.30 23.76 2.38
CA ASP A 190 -16.59 23.27 2.86
C ASP A 190 -16.49 21.82 3.36
N PRO A 191 -16.70 21.56 4.66
CA PRO A 191 -16.61 20.22 5.24
C PRO A 191 -17.66 19.25 4.68
N GLU A 192 -18.82 19.73 4.25
CA GLU A 192 -19.85 18.86 3.67
C GLU A 192 -19.46 18.38 2.27
N VAL A 193 -18.75 19.21 1.50
CA VAL A 193 -18.20 18.81 0.19
C VAL A 193 -17.15 17.73 0.39
N ARG A 194 -16.25 17.92 1.34
CA ARG A 194 -15.19 16.92 1.65
C ARG A 194 -15.80 15.58 2.08
N GLU A 195 -16.79 15.61 2.99
CA GLU A 195 -17.42 14.38 3.51
C GLU A 195 -18.16 13.62 2.40
N ARG A 196 -18.91 14.30 1.53
CA ARG A 196 -19.57 13.66 0.39
C ARG A 196 -18.55 13.05 -0.57
N ALA A 197 -17.46 13.76 -0.87
CA ALA A 197 -16.40 13.26 -1.73
C ALA A 197 -15.67 12.03 -1.14
N ALA A 198 -15.36 12.07 0.17
CA ALA A 198 -14.73 10.95 0.86
C ALA A 198 -15.62 9.70 0.84
N ARG A 199 -16.93 9.86 1.11
CA ARG A 199 -17.89 8.77 1.05
C ARG A 199 -18.00 8.18 -0.36
N ALA A 200 -18.17 9.01 -1.37
CA ALA A 200 -18.29 8.55 -2.75
C ALA A 200 -17.04 7.79 -3.22
N TRP A 201 -15.85 8.24 -2.83
CA TRP A 201 -14.60 7.53 -3.12
C TRP A 201 -14.55 6.18 -2.42
N THR A 202 -14.84 6.11 -1.13
CA THR A 202 -14.73 4.85 -0.37
C THR A 202 -15.84 3.85 -0.69
N ASP A 203 -17.02 4.32 -1.11
CA ASP A 203 -18.08 3.45 -1.63
C ASP A 203 -17.65 2.78 -2.95
N TRP A 204 -16.96 3.53 -3.82
CA TRP A 204 -16.36 3.00 -5.03
C TRP A 204 -15.25 1.99 -4.73
N GLU A 205 -14.32 2.30 -3.82
CA GLU A 205 -13.28 1.37 -3.34
C GLU A 205 -13.90 0.07 -2.81
N THR A 206 -14.97 0.17 -2.03
CA THR A 206 -15.68 -0.99 -1.49
C THR A 206 -16.28 -1.85 -2.60
N ALA A 207 -16.86 -1.23 -3.64
CA ALA A 207 -17.43 -1.96 -4.76
C ALA A 207 -16.39 -2.73 -5.57
N MET A 208 -15.19 -2.17 -5.73
CA MET A 208 -14.09 -2.78 -6.49
C MET A 208 -13.35 -3.89 -5.72
N ALA A 209 -13.21 -3.74 -4.40
CA ALA A 209 -12.31 -4.58 -3.61
C ALA A 209 -12.80 -6.02 -3.43
N SER A 210 -14.10 -6.28 -3.59
CA SER A 210 -14.71 -7.58 -3.27
C SER A 210 -15.73 -8.02 -4.33
N ALA A 211 -15.73 -9.31 -4.60
CA ALA A 211 -16.81 -9.96 -5.32
C ALA A 211 -17.41 -11.08 -4.43
N PRO A 212 -18.65 -10.96 -3.94
CA PRO A 212 -19.55 -9.83 -4.05
C PRO A 212 -19.11 -8.60 -3.25
N PRO A 213 -19.55 -7.39 -3.65
CA PRO A 213 -19.24 -6.16 -2.94
C PRO A 213 -19.67 -6.22 -1.47
N ARG A 214 -18.78 -5.80 -0.57
CA ARG A 214 -19.05 -5.73 0.87
C ARG A 214 -18.67 -4.35 1.37
N SER A 215 -19.46 -3.80 2.28
CA SER A 215 -19.04 -2.61 3.03
C SER A 215 -17.72 -2.92 3.76
N ALA A 216 -16.75 -2.05 3.62
CA ALA A 216 -15.54 -2.15 4.41
C ALA A 216 -15.78 -1.40 5.73
N GLU A 217 -16.00 -2.14 6.82
CA GLU A 217 -16.31 -1.60 8.15
C GLU A 217 -15.36 -0.45 8.57
N ARG A 218 -14.11 -0.51 8.15
CA ARG A 218 -13.12 0.55 8.41
C ARG A 218 -13.54 1.93 7.86
N TYR A 219 -14.35 1.97 6.79
CA TYR A 219 -14.83 3.22 6.20
C TYR A 219 -16.03 3.82 6.94
N GLU A 220 -16.59 3.11 7.93
CA GLU A 220 -17.59 3.68 8.84
C GLU A 220 -16.96 4.71 9.79
N ASP A 221 -15.68 4.57 10.12
CA ASP A 221 -14.93 5.58 10.84
C ASP A 221 -14.69 6.81 9.93
N PRO A 222 -15.25 7.98 10.27
CA PRO A 222 -15.13 9.18 9.44
C PRO A 222 -13.69 9.70 9.35
N VAL A 223 -12.86 9.49 10.38
CA VAL A 223 -11.46 9.91 10.39
C VAL A 223 -10.67 9.04 9.42
N PHE A 224 -10.84 7.72 9.51
CA PHE A 224 -10.20 6.80 8.56
C PHE A 224 -10.67 7.07 7.12
N ARG A 225 -11.99 7.18 6.89
CA ARG A 225 -12.58 7.45 5.57
C ARG A 225 -11.99 8.70 4.93
N MET A 226 -11.98 9.83 5.66
CA MET A 226 -11.45 11.11 5.16
C MET A 226 -9.96 11.02 4.86
N GLY A 227 -9.15 10.52 5.81
CA GLY A 227 -7.70 10.41 5.65
C GLY A 227 -7.31 9.48 4.51
N PHE A 228 -8.00 8.35 4.38
CA PHE A 228 -7.79 7.39 3.29
C PHE A 228 -8.14 8.01 1.92
N ALA A 229 -9.37 8.54 1.76
CA ALA A 229 -9.79 9.12 0.50
C ALA A 229 -8.89 10.27 0.06
N ARG A 230 -8.51 11.16 0.99
CA ARG A 230 -7.63 12.30 0.71
C ARG A 230 -6.24 11.84 0.30
N THR A 231 -5.67 10.83 0.98
CA THR A 231 -4.35 10.29 0.64
C THR A 231 -4.36 9.56 -0.70
N VAL A 232 -5.31 8.65 -0.95
CA VAL A 232 -5.38 7.91 -2.22
C VAL A 232 -5.55 8.85 -3.41
N THR A 233 -6.48 9.81 -3.32
CA THR A 233 -6.73 10.76 -4.42
C THR A 233 -5.57 11.70 -4.64
N HIS A 234 -4.84 12.07 -3.59
CA HIS A 234 -3.61 12.85 -3.70
C HIS A 234 -2.53 12.11 -4.51
N TYR A 235 -2.31 10.82 -4.24
CA TYR A 235 -1.35 10.02 -5.00
C TYR A 235 -1.83 9.71 -6.41
N PHE A 236 -3.05 9.22 -6.57
CA PHE A 236 -3.60 8.85 -7.89
C PHE A 236 -3.82 10.06 -8.80
N GLY A 237 -4.12 11.21 -8.22
CA GLY A 237 -4.31 12.46 -8.95
C GLY A 237 -3.01 13.13 -9.41
N ASN A 238 -1.87 12.68 -8.88
CA ASN A 238 -0.52 13.21 -9.15
C ASN A 238 0.45 12.10 -9.58
N ASP A 239 -0.03 11.09 -10.32
CA ASP A 239 0.76 10.01 -10.92
C ASP A 239 1.71 9.33 -9.91
N HIS A 240 1.22 9.14 -8.67
CA HIS A 240 1.99 8.62 -7.53
C HIS A 240 3.30 9.39 -7.25
N PHE A 241 3.46 10.60 -7.76
CA PHE A 241 4.72 11.36 -7.72
C PHE A 241 5.92 10.56 -8.26
N MET A 242 5.68 9.81 -9.35
CA MET A 242 6.69 8.99 -10.03
C MET A 242 6.54 9.14 -11.55
N ASP A 243 7.63 8.89 -12.27
CA ASP A 243 7.52 8.73 -13.73
C ASP A 243 6.63 7.52 -14.03
N THR A 244 5.79 7.66 -15.05
CA THR A 244 4.95 6.55 -15.50
C THR A 244 5.81 5.35 -15.92
N ASP A 245 5.36 4.14 -15.62
CA ASP A 245 6.06 2.88 -15.87
C ASP A 245 7.47 2.75 -15.24
N ALA A 246 7.85 3.67 -14.32
CA ALA A 246 9.18 3.66 -13.69
C ALA A 246 9.53 2.29 -13.08
N VAL A 247 8.58 1.64 -12.40
CA VAL A 247 8.80 0.33 -11.76
C VAL A 247 9.18 -0.74 -12.77
N LEU A 248 8.49 -0.83 -13.90
CA LEU A 248 8.77 -1.83 -14.94
C LEU A 248 10.04 -1.46 -15.73
N ARG A 249 10.22 -0.20 -16.09
CA ARG A 249 11.40 0.28 -16.80
C ARG A 249 12.69 -0.02 -16.03
N ASP A 250 12.66 0.20 -14.72
CA ASP A 250 13.82 0.07 -13.83
C ASP A 250 13.91 -1.32 -13.15
N ALA A 251 13.11 -2.31 -13.59
CA ALA A 251 13.09 -3.66 -13.00
C ALA A 251 14.47 -4.36 -13.01
N HIS A 252 15.34 -4.01 -13.97
CA HIS A 252 16.72 -4.52 -14.03
C HIS A 252 17.56 -4.19 -12.78
N LEU A 253 17.23 -3.12 -12.04
CA LEU A 253 17.89 -2.75 -10.79
C LEU A 253 17.61 -3.74 -9.66
N LEU A 254 16.58 -4.58 -9.79
CA LEU A 254 16.24 -5.63 -8.84
C LEU A 254 17.00 -6.95 -9.07
N ALA A 255 17.86 -7.04 -10.10
CA ALA A 255 18.49 -8.30 -10.51
C ALA A 255 19.29 -9.01 -9.40
N GLY A 256 19.79 -8.29 -8.41
CA GLY A 256 20.52 -8.85 -7.26
C GLY A 256 19.67 -9.10 -6.01
N ILE A 257 18.36 -8.84 -6.04
CA ILE A 257 17.46 -8.94 -4.89
C ILE A 257 16.48 -10.09 -5.13
N PRO A 258 16.51 -11.18 -4.35
CA PRO A 258 15.49 -12.23 -4.45
C PRO A 258 14.11 -11.68 -4.14
N GLY A 259 13.08 -12.15 -4.87
CA GLY A 259 11.71 -11.69 -4.68
C GLY A 259 10.68 -12.81 -4.72
N SER A 260 9.63 -12.70 -3.92
CA SER A 260 8.41 -13.49 -4.01
C SER A 260 7.24 -12.57 -4.34
N LEU A 261 6.64 -12.79 -5.50
CA LEU A 261 5.43 -12.12 -5.97
C LEU A 261 4.24 -13.04 -5.74
N ILE A 262 3.26 -12.64 -4.95
CA ILE A 262 2.10 -13.47 -4.59
C ILE A 262 0.85 -12.72 -5.01
N GLN A 263 0.09 -13.29 -5.95
CA GLN A 263 -1.01 -12.61 -6.61
C GLN A 263 -2.28 -13.45 -6.61
N GLY A 264 -3.43 -12.85 -6.27
CA GLY A 264 -4.72 -13.49 -6.45
C GLY A 264 -5.13 -13.56 -7.92
N SER A 265 -5.64 -14.70 -8.38
CA SER A 265 -5.98 -14.92 -9.79
C SER A 265 -7.16 -14.07 -10.28
N VAL A 266 -8.03 -13.64 -9.37
CA VAL A 266 -9.21 -12.79 -9.65
C VAL A 266 -9.12 -11.41 -9.02
N ASP A 267 -7.89 -10.93 -8.77
CA ASP A 267 -7.64 -9.56 -8.34
C ASP A 267 -7.90 -8.59 -9.51
N LEU A 268 -9.05 -7.92 -9.47
CA LEU A 268 -9.47 -6.99 -10.51
C LEU A 268 -8.77 -5.62 -10.42
N GLY A 269 -8.31 -5.26 -9.24
CA GLY A 269 -7.59 -4.00 -9.03
C GLY A 269 -6.15 -4.06 -9.52
N ASN A 270 -5.49 -5.20 -9.28
CA ASN A 270 -4.08 -5.42 -9.64
C ASN A 270 -3.99 -6.68 -10.51
N LEU A 271 -4.11 -6.48 -11.81
CA LEU A 271 -4.23 -7.58 -12.76
C LEU A 271 -2.96 -8.43 -12.82
N THR A 272 -3.13 -9.75 -12.82
CA THR A 272 -2.05 -10.74 -12.91
C THR A 272 -1.10 -10.49 -14.10
N GLY A 273 -1.58 -9.91 -15.20
CA GLY A 273 -0.75 -9.57 -16.37
C GLY A 273 0.34 -8.52 -16.07
N VAL A 274 0.12 -7.59 -15.14
CA VAL A 274 1.13 -6.62 -14.72
C VAL A 274 2.23 -7.34 -13.91
N VAL A 275 1.82 -8.18 -12.96
CA VAL A 275 2.74 -8.97 -12.12
C VAL A 275 3.57 -9.93 -12.96
N TRP A 276 2.94 -10.55 -13.97
CA TRP A 276 3.62 -11.44 -14.93
C TRP A 276 4.72 -10.69 -15.70
N ARG A 277 4.45 -9.48 -16.17
CA ARG A 277 5.48 -8.65 -16.85
C ARG A 277 6.62 -8.29 -15.91
N LEU A 278 6.32 -7.91 -14.66
CA LEU A 278 7.33 -7.60 -13.66
C LEU A 278 8.21 -8.83 -13.38
N HIS A 279 7.61 -10.01 -13.18
CA HIS A 279 8.34 -11.26 -12.97
C HIS A 279 9.31 -11.57 -14.12
N HIS A 280 8.89 -11.39 -15.38
CA HIS A 280 9.74 -11.61 -16.54
C HIS A 280 10.89 -10.58 -16.65
N ALA A 281 10.68 -9.36 -16.18
CA ALA A 281 11.69 -8.32 -16.14
C ALA A 281 12.63 -8.44 -14.91
N TRP A 282 12.28 -9.31 -13.95
CA TRP A 282 13.03 -9.53 -12.70
C TRP A 282 13.34 -11.03 -12.49
N PRO A 283 14.38 -11.58 -13.15
CA PRO A 283 14.60 -13.03 -13.28
C PRO A 283 14.83 -13.81 -11.99
N VAL A 284 15.24 -13.15 -10.91
CA VAL A 284 15.45 -13.77 -9.59
C VAL A 284 14.21 -13.72 -8.71
N SER A 285 13.08 -13.24 -9.24
CA SER A 285 11.79 -13.30 -8.56
C SER A 285 11.11 -14.65 -8.81
N GLU A 286 10.20 -15.02 -7.89
CA GLU A 286 9.28 -16.14 -8.05
C GLU A 286 7.85 -15.60 -8.06
N LEU A 287 7.00 -16.10 -8.93
CA LEU A 287 5.58 -15.74 -9.01
C LEU A 287 4.71 -16.91 -8.55
N THR A 288 3.89 -16.65 -7.54
CA THR A 288 2.83 -17.55 -7.06
C THR A 288 1.48 -16.90 -7.34
N VAL A 289 0.65 -17.54 -8.16
CA VAL A 289 -0.74 -17.13 -8.38
C VAL A 289 -1.64 -17.99 -7.50
N VAL A 290 -2.44 -17.35 -6.65
CA VAL A 290 -3.37 -18.02 -5.74
C VAL A 290 -4.76 -18.01 -6.37
N ASP A 291 -5.28 -19.20 -6.65
CA ASP A 291 -6.55 -19.36 -7.37
C ASP A 291 -7.74 -18.85 -6.56
N GLU A 292 -8.72 -18.27 -7.25
CA GLU A 292 -10.00 -17.78 -6.72
C GLU A 292 -9.87 -16.69 -5.63
N VAL A 293 -8.68 -16.10 -5.46
CA VAL A 293 -8.46 -15.00 -4.51
C VAL A 293 -8.44 -13.67 -5.24
N GLY A 294 -9.21 -12.70 -4.73
CA GLY A 294 -9.22 -11.30 -5.17
C GLY A 294 -8.16 -10.47 -4.45
N HIS A 295 -8.41 -9.15 -4.36
CA HIS A 295 -7.51 -8.20 -3.66
C HIS A 295 -7.63 -8.34 -2.14
N SER A 296 -7.11 -9.43 -1.57
CA SER A 296 -7.21 -9.75 -0.14
C SER A 296 -6.03 -10.59 0.33
N ILE A 297 -5.59 -10.33 1.56
CA ILE A 297 -4.54 -11.12 2.25
C ILE A 297 -5.13 -12.05 3.32
N GLY A 298 -6.47 -12.13 3.44
CA GLY A 298 -7.16 -12.90 4.49
C GLY A 298 -7.49 -14.36 4.16
N PRO A 299 -7.78 -14.77 2.92
CA PRO A 299 -8.08 -16.16 2.59
C PRO A 299 -6.93 -17.11 2.93
N ASP A 300 -7.25 -18.30 3.47
CA ASP A 300 -6.26 -19.27 3.97
C ASP A 300 -5.18 -19.62 2.94
N ALA A 301 -5.56 -19.82 1.68
CA ALA A 301 -4.59 -20.10 0.60
C ALA A 301 -3.61 -18.95 0.37
N MET A 302 -4.07 -17.70 0.50
CA MET A 302 -3.22 -16.52 0.41
C MET A 302 -2.31 -16.42 1.63
N VAL A 303 -2.85 -16.62 2.83
CA VAL A 303 -2.07 -16.65 4.08
C VAL A 303 -0.96 -17.69 4.00
N ASP A 304 -1.28 -18.92 3.56
CA ASP A 304 -0.30 -20.00 3.41
C ASP A 304 0.83 -19.62 2.44
N ALA A 305 0.50 -19.00 1.32
CA ALA A 305 1.50 -18.54 0.35
C ALA A 305 2.40 -17.41 0.91
N LEU A 306 1.79 -16.45 1.65
CA LEU A 306 2.51 -15.35 2.28
C LEU A 306 3.46 -15.82 3.38
N VAL A 307 2.99 -16.69 4.27
CA VAL A 307 3.80 -17.27 5.36
C VAL A 307 4.92 -18.14 4.78
N ALA A 308 4.64 -18.96 3.77
CA ALA A 308 5.67 -19.76 3.11
C ALA A 308 6.78 -18.89 2.47
N ALA A 309 6.42 -17.73 1.93
CA ALA A 309 7.39 -16.79 1.36
C ALA A 309 8.26 -16.12 2.44
N THR A 310 7.69 -15.68 3.55
CA THR A 310 8.48 -15.12 4.67
C THR A 310 9.36 -16.18 5.31
N ASP A 311 8.85 -17.40 5.54
CA ASP A 311 9.62 -18.52 6.13
C ASP A 311 10.84 -18.91 5.28
N ARG A 312 10.70 -18.89 3.95
CA ARG A 312 11.79 -19.18 3.01
C ARG A 312 13.00 -18.27 3.22
N TYR A 313 12.76 -17.03 3.59
CA TYR A 313 13.82 -16.04 3.74
C TYR A 313 14.33 -15.86 5.17
N ALA A 314 13.71 -16.48 6.15
CA ALA A 314 14.00 -16.24 7.55
C ALA A 314 15.45 -16.60 7.98
N ASP A 315 16.10 -17.57 7.32
CA ASP A 315 17.46 -18.04 7.64
C ASP A 315 18.54 -17.59 6.63
N ARG A 316 18.22 -16.67 5.73
CA ARG A 316 19.17 -16.15 4.73
C ARG A 316 19.93 -14.92 5.20
#